data_3155e453d639a0f96811ed3c461ccf23
#
_entry.id   3155e453d639a0f96811ed3c461ccf23
#
_cell.length_a   1.000
_cell.length_b   1.000
_cell.length_c   1.000
_cell.angle_alpha   90.00
_cell.angle_beta   90.00
_cell.angle_gamma   90.00
#
_symmetry.space_group_name_H-M   'P 1'
#
loop_
_entity.id
_entity.type
_entity.pdbx_description
1 polymer ?
#
loop_
_entity_poly.entity_id
_entity_poly.type
_entity_poly.pdbx_seq_one_letter_code
_entity_poly.pdbx_strand_id
1 'polypeptide(L)'
;SVFPFSTSISKNPPIISNIRVITSLIPGRIERVQTIITWKTDKPATSRVFWQEGISKRKELPFKTPLDKKLTLDHIVITTAFRPGKVYQFKVESIDSFGNRSLSKPFTILTPQPRQSVVELILKHFEETFGFLKRLRL
;
A
#
# COMPACT_ATOMS: atom_id res chain seq x y z
N SER A 1 5.91 -17.63 36.06
CA SER A 1 5.92 -17.49 35.38
C SER A 1 6.41 -17.28 34.76
N VAL A 2 6.47 -17.41 34.96
CA VAL A 2 6.75 -17.18 34.22
C VAL A 2 6.52 -17.07 33.30
N PHE A 3 6.47 -16.64 33.31
CA PHE A 3 6.17 -16.56 32.21
C PHE A 3 7.06 -16.16 31.26
N PRO A 4 7.88 -16.92 30.77
CA PRO A 4 8.73 -16.62 29.67
C PRO A 4 7.98 -16.17 28.48
N PHE A 5 6.75 -16.63 28.38
CA PHE A 5 6.05 -16.20 27.21
C PHE A 5 5.64 -14.76 27.25
N SER A 6 5.64 -14.14 28.39
CA SER A 6 5.33 -12.72 28.41
C SER A 6 6.41 -11.92 27.69
N THR A 7 7.63 -12.46 27.62
CA THR A 7 8.68 -11.79 26.85
C THR A 7 8.57 -12.08 25.37
N SER A 8 7.81 -13.11 24.98
CA SER A 8 7.61 -13.40 23.58
C SER A 8 6.52 -12.53 22.95
N ILE A 9 5.76 -11.81 23.76
CA ILE A 9 4.80 -10.85 23.23
C ILE A 9 5.58 -9.67 22.72
N SER A 10 5.75 -9.62 21.42
CA SER A 10 6.51 -8.56 20.79
C SER A 10 5.73 -7.26 20.83
N LYS A 11 6.38 -6.20 21.29
CA LYS A 11 5.83 -4.86 21.16
C LYS A 11 6.32 -4.20 19.89
N ASN A 12 7.13 -4.89 19.13
CA ASN A 12 7.63 -4.35 17.87
C ASN A 12 6.57 -4.53 16.79
N PRO A 13 6.18 -3.48 16.10
CA PRO A 13 5.22 -3.62 15.02
C PRO A 13 5.82 -4.40 13.85
N PRO A 14 4.98 -4.94 12.97
CA PRO A 14 5.48 -5.63 11.79
C PRO A 14 6.38 -4.72 10.95
N ILE A 15 7.41 -5.29 10.36
CA ILE A 15 8.28 -4.54 9.46
C ILE A 15 7.76 -4.72 8.04
N ILE A 16 7.35 -3.62 7.43
CA ILE A 16 6.81 -3.62 6.06
C ILE A 16 7.95 -3.50 5.07
N SER A 17 7.92 -4.34 4.02
CA SER A 17 8.92 -4.33 2.96
C SER A 17 8.31 -4.73 1.63
N ASN A 18 9.07 -4.54 0.54
CA ASN A 18 8.70 -4.97 -0.81
C ASN A 18 7.31 -4.46 -1.25
N ILE A 19 7.06 -3.18 -1.08
CA ILE A 19 5.80 -2.60 -1.55
C ILE A 19 5.85 -2.53 -3.08
N ARG A 20 4.82 -3.09 -3.72
CA ARG A 20 4.69 -3.08 -5.18
C ARG A 20 3.29 -2.64 -5.54
N VAL A 21 3.16 -1.94 -6.66
CA VAL A 21 1.88 -1.48 -7.17
C VAL A 21 1.78 -1.82 -8.64
N ILE A 22 0.69 -2.44 -9.02
CA ILE A 22 0.38 -2.71 -10.42
C ILE A 22 -0.96 -2.08 -10.71
N THR A 23 -1.02 -1.20 -11.70
CA THR A 23 -2.26 -0.60 -12.13
C THR A 23 -2.51 -0.93 -13.58
N SER A 24 -3.76 -1.23 -13.92
CA SER A 24 -4.14 -1.56 -15.29
C SER A 24 -5.53 -1.03 -15.58
N LEU A 25 -5.77 -0.72 -16.85
CA LEU A 25 -7.09 -0.35 -17.30
C LEU A 25 -7.93 -1.62 -17.48
N ILE A 26 -9.18 -1.54 -17.02
CA ILE A 26 -10.14 -2.62 -17.22
C ILE A 26 -10.96 -2.29 -18.47
N PRO A 27 -11.01 -3.19 -19.46
CA PRO A 27 -11.84 -2.96 -20.65
C PRO A 27 -13.30 -2.83 -20.29
N GLY A 28 -14.03 -1.97 -20.99
CA GLY A 28 -15.46 -1.81 -20.75
C GLY A 28 -15.99 -0.47 -21.27
N ARG A 29 -17.26 -0.26 -21.05
CA ARG A 29 -17.92 0.99 -21.46
C ARG A 29 -17.40 2.18 -20.69
N ILE A 30 -17.11 1.97 -19.40
CA ILE A 30 -16.56 2.99 -18.52
C ILE A 30 -15.14 2.58 -18.23
N GLU A 31 -14.22 3.46 -18.49
CA GLU A 31 -12.83 3.19 -18.21
C GLU A 31 -12.61 3.12 -16.71
N ARG A 32 -12.10 2.02 -16.25
CA ARG A 32 -11.82 1.77 -14.85
C ARG A 32 -10.39 1.32 -14.70
N VAL A 33 -9.85 1.53 -13.51
CA VAL A 33 -8.50 1.11 -13.17
C VAL A 33 -8.60 0.05 -12.10
N GLN A 34 -7.91 -1.06 -12.29
CA GLN A 34 -7.70 -2.02 -11.24
C GLN A 34 -6.29 -1.78 -10.69
N THR A 35 -6.19 -1.58 -9.39
CA THR A 35 -4.91 -1.37 -8.72
C THR A 35 -4.69 -2.49 -7.73
N ILE A 36 -3.52 -3.13 -7.84
CA ILE A 36 -3.12 -4.21 -6.96
C ILE A 36 -1.90 -3.73 -6.20
N ILE A 37 -2.02 -3.68 -4.87
CA ILE A 37 -0.94 -3.25 -3.99
C ILE A 37 -0.53 -4.46 -3.15
N THR A 38 0.76 -4.79 -3.18
CA THR A 38 1.28 -5.92 -2.42
C THR A 38 2.44 -5.46 -1.57
N TRP A 39 2.63 -6.14 -0.44
CA TRP A 39 3.78 -5.90 0.42
C TRP A 39 4.02 -7.12 1.29
N LYS A 40 5.12 -7.11 2.02
CA LYS A 40 5.49 -8.19 2.95
C LYS A 40 5.68 -7.63 4.34
N THR A 41 5.45 -8.48 5.33
CA THR A 41 5.79 -8.19 6.72
C THR A 41 6.61 -9.34 7.28
N ASP A 42 7.40 -9.05 8.32
CA ASP A 42 8.26 -10.04 8.96
C ASP A 42 7.49 -10.93 9.93
N LYS A 43 6.25 -10.58 10.25
CA LYS A 43 5.37 -11.38 11.11
C LYS A 43 3.94 -11.30 10.57
N PRO A 44 3.10 -12.29 10.92
CA PRO A 44 1.72 -12.28 10.44
C PRO A 44 0.98 -11.03 10.87
N ALA A 45 0.29 -10.41 9.95
CA ALA A 45 -0.39 -9.15 10.18
C ALA A 45 -1.56 -8.95 9.20
N THR A 46 -2.41 -7.98 9.50
CA THR A 46 -3.56 -7.64 8.68
C THR A 46 -3.15 -6.83 7.45
N SER A 47 -4.11 -6.59 6.56
CA SER A 47 -3.87 -5.83 5.32
C SER A 47 -4.93 -4.75 5.13
N ARG A 48 -4.49 -3.51 4.92
CA ARG A 48 -5.35 -2.40 4.58
C ARG A 48 -4.53 -1.30 3.91
N VAL A 49 -5.18 -0.54 3.03
CA VAL A 49 -4.56 0.60 2.36
C VAL A 49 -5.37 1.85 2.64
N PHE A 50 -4.67 2.93 2.99
CA PHE A 50 -5.24 4.27 3.09
C PHE A 50 -4.82 5.04 1.85
N TRP A 51 -5.70 5.91 1.32
CA TRP A 51 -5.39 6.58 0.07
C TRP A 51 -6.17 7.89 -0.08
N GLN A 52 -5.72 8.68 -1.05
CA GLN A 52 -6.43 9.86 -1.50
C GLN A 52 -6.06 10.18 -2.95
N GLU A 53 -6.91 10.90 -3.64
CA GLU A 53 -6.58 11.46 -4.94
C GLU A 53 -5.79 12.76 -4.74
N GLY A 54 -4.73 12.92 -5.54
CA GLY A 54 -3.85 14.08 -5.43
C GLY A 54 -2.82 13.92 -4.33
N ILE A 55 -1.97 14.94 -4.20
CA ILE A 55 -0.92 14.98 -3.19
C ILE A 55 -1.30 16.01 -2.14
N SER A 56 -1.28 15.59 -0.89
CA SER A 56 -1.66 16.45 0.22
C SER A 56 -0.60 16.39 1.30
N LYS A 57 -0.46 17.48 2.03
CA LYS A 57 0.41 17.53 3.21
C LYS A 57 -0.26 16.93 4.43
N ARG A 58 -1.49 16.44 4.31
CA ARG A 58 -2.20 15.82 5.42
C ARG A 58 -1.46 14.59 5.90
N LYS A 59 -1.37 14.43 7.20
CA LYS A 59 -0.77 13.24 7.79
C LYS A 59 -1.61 12.01 7.56
N GLU A 60 -2.93 12.18 7.54
CA GLU A 60 -3.86 11.07 7.37
C GLU A 60 -4.53 11.14 6.01
N LEU A 61 -4.58 9.99 5.35
CA LEU A 61 -5.29 9.86 4.09
C LEU A 61 -6.72 9.47 4.40
N PRO A 62 -7.71 10.18 3.83
CA PRO A 62 -9.10 10.05 4.27
C PRO A 62 -9.82 8.78 3.84
N PHE A 63 -9.37 8.14 2.77
CA PHE A 63 -10.05 6.95 2.26
C PHE A 63 -9.27 5.71 2.65
N LYS A 64 -10.00 4.61 2.81
CA LYS A 64 -9.38 3.34 3.20
C LYS A 64 -10.10 2.18 2.56
N THR A 65 -9.37 1.11 2.29
CA THR A 65 -9.96 -0.14 1.84
C THR A 65 -10.52 -0.89 3.05
N PRO A 66 -11.41 -1.87 2.82
CA PRO A 66 -11.86 -2.72 3.92
C PRO A 66 -10.67 -3.42 4.59
N LEU A 67 -10.76 -3.61 5.89
CA LEU A 67 -9.72 -4.30 6.63
C LEU A 67 -9.79 -5.79 6.32
N ASP A 68 -8.69 -6.34 5.82
CA ASP A 68 -8.55 -7.79 5.71
C ASP A 68 -7.91 -8.27 7.01
N LYS A 69 -8.71 -8.96 7.82
CA LYS A 69 -8.29 -9.42 9.15
C LYS A 69 -7.41 -10.65 9.12
N LYS A 70 -7.26 -11.28 7.97
CA LYS A 70 -6.43 -12.47 7.86
C LYS A 70 -4.98 -12.11 8.13
N LEU A 71 -4.37 -12.83 9.08
CA LEU A 71 -2.97 -12.60 9.42
C LEU A 71 -2.09 -13.35 8.42
N THR A 72 -1.25 -12.61 7.74
CA THR A 72 -0.41 -13.17 6.67
C THR A 72 0.92 -12.42 6.60
N LEU A 73 1.90 -13.05 5.97
CA LEU A 73 3.20 -12.42 5.70
C LEU A 73 3.21 -11.72 4.33
N ASP A 74 2.41 -12.23 3.41
CA ASP A 74 2.29 -11.66 2.07
C ASP A 74 0.94 -10.99 1.96
N HIS A 75 0.95 -9.69 1.69
CA HIS A 75 -0.25 -8.89 1.68
C HIS A 75 -0.62 -8.49 0.26
N ILE A 76 -1.92 -8.50 -0.02
CA ILE A 76 -2.45 -8.07 -1.29
C ILE A 76 -3.76 -7.32 -1.05
N VAL A 77 -3.87 -6.14 -1.66
CA VAL A 77 -5.10 -5.37 -1.66
C VAL A 77 -5.41 -4.99 -3.10
N ILE A 78 -6.62 -5.28 -3.52
CA ILE A 78 -7.08 -4.97 -4.87
C ILE A 78 -8.19 -3.94 -4.75
N THR A 79 -8.09 -2.86 -5.49
CA THR A 79 -9.11 -1.82 -5.48
C THR A 79 -9.41 -1.35 -6.90
N THR A 80 -10.65 -0.97 -7.12
CA THR A 80 -11.08 -0.34 -8.37
C THR A 80 -11.55 1.08 -8.13
N ALA A 81 -11.19 1.64 -6.99
CA ALA A 81 -11.61 2.99 -6.61
C ALA A 81 -10.85 4.09 -7.34
N PHE A 82 -9.69 3.77 -7.88
CA PHE A 82 -8.86 4.78 -8.54
C PHE A 82 -9.33 5.01 -9.97
N ARG A 83 -9.30 6.26 -10.40
CA ARG A 83 -9.72 6.65 -11.74
C ARG A 83 -8.53 6.74 -12.68
N PRO A 84 -8.73 6.57 -14.01
CA PRO A 84 -7.64 6.66 -14.97
C PRO A 84 -7.00 8.05 -15.03
N GLY A 85 -5.69 8.07 -15.25
CA GLY A 85 -4.96 9.31 -15.49
C GLY A 85 -4.92 10.27 -14.32
N LYS A 86 -5.00 9.75 -13.11
CA LYS A 86 -4.98 10.58 -11.90
C LYS A 86 -3.82 10.20 -11.01
N VAL A 87 -3.44 11.15 -10.16
CA VAL A 87 -2.39 10.93 -9.16
C VAL A 87 -3.06 10.53 -7.86
N TYR A 88 -2.52 9.51 -7.20
CA TYR A 88 -3.00 9.05 -5.90
C TYR A 88 -1.85 8.91 -4.94
N GLN A 89 -2.11 9.22 -3.68
CA GLN A 89 -1.22 8.90 -2.57
C GLN A 89 -1.81 7.75 -1.79
N PHE A 90 -0.96 6.82 -1.33
CA PHE A 90 -1.43 5.73 -0.49
C PHE A 90 -0.39 5.35 0.55
N LYS A 91 -0.86 4.71 1.62
CA LYS A 91 -0.06 4.09 2.65
C LYS A 91 -0.59 2.70 2.88
N VAL A 92 0.29 1.74 3.16
CA VAL A 92 -0.15 0.39 3.54
C VAL A 92 -0.08 0.24 5.05
N GLU A 93 -1.02 -0.51 5.60
CA GLU A 93 -1.12 -0.75 7.04
C GLU A 93 -1.14 -2.24 7.32
N SER A 94 -0.41 -2.66 8.35
CA SER A 94 -0.45 -4.03 8.84
C SER A 94 -0.43 -3.99 10.37
N ILE A 95 -1.33 -4.77 10.98
CA ILE A 95 -1.47 -4.87 12.43
C ILE A 95 -1.26 -6.34 12.80
N ASP A 96 -0.34 -6.61 13.72
CA ASP A 96 -0.07 -7.99 14.12
C ASP A 96 -1.12 -8.50 15.10
N SER A 97 -0.96 -9.76 15.55
CA SER A 97 -1.93 -10.40 16.45
C SER A 97 -1.97 -9.76 17.83
N PHE A 98 -0.97 -8.97 18.20
CA PHE A 98 -0.90 -8.29 19.49
C PHE A 98 -1.37 -6.84 19.42
N GLY A 99 -1.84 -6.40 18.24
CA GLY A 99 -2.34 -5.04 18.07
C GLY A 99 -1.27 -4.02 17.71
N ASN A 100 -0.04 -4.44 17.45
CA ASN A 100 1.01 -3.52 17.04
C ASN A 100 0.80 -3.14 15.57
N ARG A 101 0.74 -1.85 15.32
CA ARG A 101 0.41 -1.31 14.01
C ARG A 101 1.62 -0.75 13.30
N SER A 102 1.78 -1.09 12.05
CA SER A 102 2.75 -0.46 11.15
C SER A 102 2.02 0.24 10.02
N LEU A 103 2.50 1.42 9.70
CA LEU A 103 1.96 2.22 8.61
C LEU A 103 3.14 2.68 7.77
N SER A 104 3.07 2.45 6.48
CA SER A 104 4.16 2.86 5.60
C SER A 104 4.17 4.38 5.43
N LYS A 105 5.26 4.88 4.86
CA LYS A 105 5.31 6.24 4.37
C LYS A 105 4.37 6.39 3.19
N PRO A 106 3.94 7.60 2.87
CA PRO A 106 3.08 7.78 1.71
C PRO A 106 3.86 7.57 0.41
N PHE A 107 3.22 6.88 -0.52
CA PHE A 107 3.73 6.69 -1.87
C PHE A 107 2.78 7.36 -2.84
N THR A 108 3.32 7.83 -3.96
CA THR A 108 2.55 8.51 -4.99
C THR A 108 2.60 7.70 -6.27
N ILE A 109 1.44 7.48 -6.88
CA ILE A 109 1.35 6.78 -8.16
C ILE A 109 0.51 7.58 -9.13
N LEU A 110 0.77 7.36 -10.41
CA LEU A 110 -0.05 7.89 -11.50
C LEU A 110 -0.74 6.70 -12.15
N THR A 111 -2.05 6.71 -12.22
CA THR A 111 -2.79 5.63 -12.85
C THR A 111 -2.72 5.75 -14.37
N PRO A 112 -2.84 4.62 -15.10
CA PRO A 112 -2.72 4.64 -16.56
C PRO A 112 -3.87 5.39 -17.22
N GLN A 113 -3.57 5.96 -18.36
CA GLN A 113 -4.55 6.56 -19.23
C GLN A 113 -4.94 5.57 -20.32
N PRO A 114 -6.01 5.86 -21.08
CA PRO A 114 -6.55 4.89 -22.05
C PRO A 114 -5.56 4.26 -23.04
N ARG A 115 -4.42 4.88 -23.27
CA ARG A 115 -3.42 4.33 -24.20
C ARG A 115 -2.37 3.44 -23.54
N GLN A 116 -2.41 3.32 -22.22
CA GLN A 116 -1.46 2.52 -21.48
C GLN A 116 -2.17 1.26 -20.97
N SER A 117 -1.49 0.12 -21.05
CA SER A 117 -2.11 -1.12 -20.59
C SER A 117 -1.81 -1.39 -19.12
N VAL A 118 -0.56 -1.34 -18.72
CA VAL A 118 -0.14 -1.69 -17.36
C VAL A 118 1.02 -0.81 -16.93
N VAL A 119 1.01 -0.39 -15.68
CA VAL A 119 2.15 0.26 -15.03
C VAL A 119 2.45 -0.50 -13.76
N GLU A 120 3.70 -0.92 -13.60
CA GLU A 120 4.15 -1.58 -12.38
C GLU A 120 5.27 -0.76 -11.74
N LEU A 121 5.14 -0.52 -10.43
CA LEU A 121 6.13 0.20 -9.66
C LEU A 121 6.61 -0.68 -8.51
N ILE A 122 7.92 -0.73 -8.31
CA ILE A 122 8.51 -1.45 -7.18
C ILE A 122 9.14 -0.40 -6.27
N LEU A 123 8.59 -0.27 -5.08
CA LEU A 123 8.98 0.77 -4.13
C LEU A 123 9.70 0.11 -2.95
N LYS A 124 11.02 0.23 -2.90
CA LYS A 124 11.82 -0.46 -1.88
C LYS A 124 12.02 0.37 -0.63
N HIS A 125 12.40 1.62 -0.79
CA HIS A 125 12.70 2.53 0.29
C HIS A 125 12.04 3.86 0.03
N PHE A 126 11.81 4.59 1.10
CA PHE A 126 11.18 5.90 0.99
C PHE A 126 12.02 6.86 0.16
N GLU A 127 13.32 6.91 0.42
CA GLU A 127 14.23 7.77 -0.35
C GLU A 127 14.30 7.36 -1.81
N GLU A 128 14.32 6.06 -2.06
CA GLU A 128 14.34 5.55 -3.43
C GLU A 128 13.05 5.92 -4.15
N THR A 129 11.92 5.83 -3.45
CA THR A 129 10.64 6.22 -4.02
C THR A 129 10.66 7.69 -4.42
N PHE A 130 11.19 8.53 -3.56
CA PHE A 130 11.29 9.95 -3.83
C PHE A 130 12.15 10.22 -5.07
N GLY A 131 13.29 9.55 -5.16
CA GLY A 131 14.18 9.67 -6.31
C GLY A 131 13.52 9.18 -7.58
N PHE A 132 12.73 8.11 -7.50
CA PHE A 132 11.99 7.58 -8.63
C PHE A 132 11.00 8.61 -9.16
N LEU A 133 10.26 9.25 -8.27
CA LEU A 133 9.29 10.27 -8.68
C LEU A 133 9.97 11.47 -9.35
N LYS A 134 11.13 11.86 -8.89
CA LYS A 134 11.88 12.92 -9.52
C LYS A 134 12.29 12.55 -10.95
N ARG A 135 12.67 11.30 -11.18
CA ARG A 135 13.05 10.85 -12.52
C ARG A 135 11.88 10.77 -13.46
N LEU A 136 10.68 10.54 -12.95
CA LEU A 136 9.48 10.51 -13.77
C LEU A 136 9.00 11.89 -14.18
N ARG A 137 9.51 12.90 -13.53
CA ARG A 137 9.13 14.26 -13.88
C ARG A 137 9.90 14.67 -15.11
N LEU A 138 9.24 14.67 -16.20
CA LEU A 138 9.81 14.97 -17.49
C LEU A 138 9.46 16.35 -17.97
#